data_7e02e55af8359afa551d3a10913fc945
#
_entry.id   7e02e55af8359afa551d3a10913fc945
#
_cell.length_a   1.000
_cell.length_b   1.000
_cell.length_c   1.000
_cell.angle_alpha   90.00
_cell.angle_beta   90.00
_cell.angle_gamma   90.00
#
_symmetry.space_group_name_H-M   'P 1'
#
loop_
_entity.id
_entity.type
_entity.pdbx_description
1 polymer ?
#
loop_
_entity_poly.entity_id
_entity_poly.type
_entity_poly.pdbx_seq_one_letter_code
_entity_poly.pdbx_strand_id
1 'polypeptide(L)'
;MEEVTCGTTPLILDVTGVHRGEELTRAAQAVSEGECIVLPTDTVYGIGADALNPVAVAALLAAKERGRDMPPPVLIADPALLAALCEHVPRAAQDLAETYWPGGLTLVLRAQESLTMDLGETAGTIAVRVPDDDAARELLRMTGPMAVSSANKSGRPA
;
A
#
# COMPACT_ATOMS: atom_id res chain seq x y z
N MET A 1 21.63 -17.83 -23.56
CA MET A 1 20.57 -17.12 -22.85
C MET A 1 20.92 -17.18 -21.37
N GLU A 2 21.60 -16.14 -20.89
CA GLU A 2 21.99 -16.07 -19.48
C GLU A 2 20.77 -15.67 -18.67
N GLU A 3 20.36 -16.54 -17.75
CA GLU A 3 19.47 -16.19 -16.65
C GLU A 3 20.12 -15.09 -15.82
N VAL A 4 19.64 -13.89 -15.93
CA VAL A 4 19.95 -12.83 -14.97
C VAL A 4 19.22 -13.19 -13.68
N THR A 5 19.82 -14.05 -12.87
CA THR A 5 19.43 -14.17 -11.47
C THR A 5 19.86 -12.89 -10.77
N CYS A 6 18.93 -11.96 -10.66
CA CYS A 6 19.10 -10.81 -9.77
C CYS A 6 19.04 -11.34 -8.31
N GLY A 7 20.15 -11.89 -7.88
CA GLY A 7 20.33 -12.43 -6.53
C GLY A 7 20.78 -11.34 -5.56
N THR A 8 20.03 -10.26 -5.42
CA THR A 8 20.21 -9.35 -4.30
C THR A 8 19.43 -9.88 -3.11
N THR A 9 20.12 -10.25 -2.05
CA THR A 9 19.50 -10.57 -0.75
C THR A 9 18.71 -9.32 -0.31
N PRO A 10 17.41 -9.47 0.04
CA PRO A 10 16.63 -8.31 0.49
C PRO A 10 17.25 -7.69 1.73
N LEU A 11 17.30 -6.36 1.75
CA LEU A 11 17.71 -5.62 2.94
C LEU A 11 16.60 -5.69 3.99
N ILE A 12 16.94 -6.15 5.18
CA ILE A 12 16.03 -6.19 6.33
C ILE A 12 16.31 -4.96 7.20
N LEU A 13 15.26 -4.17 7.42
CA LEU A 13 15.28 -2.98 8.26
C LEU A 13 14.56 -3.26 9.59
N ASP A 14 15.23 -3.05 10.72
CA ASP A 14 14.63 -3.25 12.04
C ASP A 14 13.89 -1.98 12.48
N VAL A 15 12.56 -2.05 12.44
CA VAL A 15 11.68 -0.96 12.84
C VAL A 15 11.17 -1.08 14.29
N THR A 16 11.73 -1.98 15.08
CA THR A 16 11.37 -2.19 16.49
C THR A 16 12.29 -1.47 17.45
N GLY A 17 13.49 -1.11 17.01
CA GLY A 17 14.56 -0.53 17.83
C GLY A 17 14.57 1.01 17.86
N VAL A 18 15.61 1.54 18.51
CA VAL A 18 15.83 2.99 18.71
C VAL A 18 16.09 3.75 17.38
N HIS A 19 16.53 3.04 16.34
CA HIS A 19 16.79 3.61 15.00
C HIS A 19 15.61 3.54 14.06
N ARG A 20 14.41 3.22 14.57
CA ARG A 20 13.18 3.07 13.78
C ARG A 20 12.96 4.20 12.77
N GLY A 21 13.12 5.45 13.18
CA GLY A 21 12.92 6.58 12.29
C GLY A 21 13.89 6.62 11.10
N GLU A 22 15.15 6.28 11.33
CA GLU A 22 16.17 6.19 10.25
C GLU A 22 15.85 5.03 9.30
N GLU A 23 15.49 3.87 9.84
CA GLU A 23 15.15 2.69 9.04
C GLU A 23 13.86 2.92 8.22
N LEU A 24 12.84 3.56 8.78
CA LEU A 24 11.64 3.96 8.03
C LEU A 24 11.94 5.00 6.96
N THR A 25 12.87 5.93 7.19
CA THR A 25 13.31 6.89 6.18
C THR A 25 13.97 6.18 4.99
N ARG A 26 14.79 5.16 5.24
CA ARG A 26 15.40 4.33 4.18
C ARG A 26 14.34 3.57 3.38
N ALA A 27 13.35 3.00 4.07
CA ALA A 27 12.22 2.34 3.40
C ALA A 27 11.41 3.33 2.54
N ALA A 28 11.12 4.51 3.06
CA ALA A 28 10.42 5.55 2.32
C ALA A 28 11.19 6.03 1.08
N GLN A 29 12.52 6.10 1.16
CA GLN A 29 13.36 6.42 0.02
C GLN A 29 13.23 5.35 -1.08
N ALA A 30 13.31 4.06 -0.74
CA ALA A 30 13.12 2.97 -1.70
C ALA A 30 11.76 3.06 -2.41
N VAL A 31 10.69 3.35 -1.66
CA VAL A 31 9.35 3.58 -2.23
C VAL A 31 9.35 4.77 -3.20
N SER A 32 10.01 5.87 -2.84
CA SER A 32 10.10 7.07 -3.71
C SER A 32 10.88 6.82 -5.00
N GLU A 33 11.78 5.85 -4.99
CA GLU A 33 12.55 5.39 -6.15
C GLU A 33 11.79 4.38 -7.02
N GLY A 34 10.56 4.04 -6.64
CA GLY A 34 9.67 3.13 -7.38
C GLY A 34 9.84 1.66 -7.02
N GLU A 35 10.55 1.35 -5.94
CA GLU A 35 10.75 -0.01 -5.48
C GLU A 35 9.55 -0.53 -4.68
N CYS A 36 9.34 -1.85 -4.73
CA CYS A 36 8.43 -2.55 -3.82
C CYS A 36 9.13 -2.86 -2.51
N ILE A 37 8.41 -2.70 -1.41
CA ILE A 37 8.89 -3.08 -0.08
C ILE A 37 7.91 -4.03 0.60
N VAL A 38 8.40 -4.79 1.57
CA VAL A 38 7.56 -5.56 2.48
C VAL A 38 7.47 -4.81 3.81
N LEU A 39 6.26 -4.64 4.31
CA LEU A 39 5.98 -3.89 5.54
C LEU A 39 5.03 -4.66 6.47
N PRO A 40 5.14 -4.46 7.79
CA PRO A 40 4.20 -5.03 8.74
C PRO A 40 2.84 -4.34 8.63
N THR A 41 1.79 -5.06 8.98
CA THR A 41 0.46 -4.52 9.24
C THR A 41 -0.17 -5.22 10.44
N ASP A 42 -1.37 -4.80 10.84
CA ASP A 42 -2.14 -5.44 11.90
C ASP A 42 -2.81 -6.76 11.50
N THR A 43 -2.67 -7.17 10.24
CA THR A 43 -3.22 -8.45 9.72
C THR A 43 -2.11 -9.40 9.28
N VAL A 44 -1.50 -9.16 8.14
CA VAL A 44 -0.38 -9.94 7.58
C VAL A 44 0.69 -9.00 7.07
N TYR A 45 1.91 -9.49 6.86
CA TYR A 45 2.91 -8.73 6.12
C TYR A 45 2.39 -8.39 4.72
N GLY A 46 2.54 -7.12 4.33
CA GLY A 46 2.17 -6.63 3.01
C GLY A 46 3.38 -6.38 2.13
N ILE A 47 3.21 -6.59 0.82
CA ILE A 47 4.11 -6.04 -0.17
C ILE A 47 3.45 -4.80 -0.77
N GLY A 48 4.19 -3.71 -0.86
CA GLY A 48 3.64 -2.41 -1.27
C GLY A 48 4.55 -1.61 -2.17
N ALA A 49 3.92 -0.68 -2.88
CA ALA A 49 4.56 0.28 -3.78
C ALA A 49 3.82 1.62 -3.72
N ASP A 50 4.46 2.67 -4.20
CA ASP A 50 3.83 3.99 -4.33
C ASP A 50 2.57 3.90 -5.22
N ALA A 51 1.41 4.17 -4.64
CA ALA A 51 0.13 4.11 -5.36
C ALA A 51 0.03 5.14 -6.49
N LEU A 52 0.78 6.23 -6.42
CA LEU A 52 0.80 7.31 -7.42
C LEU A 52 1.79 7.05 -8.57
N ASN A 53 2.56 5.97 -8.50
CA ASN A 53 3.53 5.58 -9.52
C ASN A 53 3.04 4.33 -10.27
N PRO A 54 2.47 4.46 -11.49
CA PRO A 54 1.94 3.33 -12.25
C PRO A 54 2.97 2.24 -12.55
N VAL A 55 4.24 2.60 -12.73
CA VAL A 55 5.34 1.65 -12.98
C VAL A 55 5.62 0.82 -11.72
N ALA A 56 5.62 1.45 -10.54
CA ALA A 56 5.80 0.75 -9.28
C ALA A 56 4.63 -0.19 -8.96
N VAL A 57 3.40 0.23 -9.25
CA VAL A 57 2.21 -0.62 -9.11
C VAL A 57 2.27 -1.81 -10.08
N ALA A 58 2.70 -1.61 -11.31
CA ALA A 58 2.89 -2.71 -12.27
C ALA A 58 3.95 -3.72 -11.78
N ALA A 59 5.04 -3.25 -11.19
CA ALA A 59 6.06 -4.11 -10.58
C ALA A 59 5.50 -4.90 -9.39
N LEU A 60 4.66 -4.28 -8.56
CA LEU A 60 3.96 -4.96 -7.46
C LEU A 60 3.07 -6.11 -7.98
N LEU A 61 2.26 -5.85 -8.99
CA LEU A 61 1.38 -6.87 -9.58
C LEU A 61 2.19 -8.00 -10.21
N ALA A 62 3.29 -7.69 -10.89
CA ALA A 62 4.20 -8.68 -11.46
C ALA A 62 4.85 -9.55 -10.37
N ALA A 63 5.32 -8.96 -9.28
CA ALA A 63 5.90 -9.68 -8.16
C ALA A 63 4.92 -10.67 -7.51
N LYS A 64 3.64 -10.33 -7.50
CA LYS A 64 2.56 -11.19 -6.99
C LYS A 64 2.05 -12.22 -8.01
N GLU A 65 2.51 -12.16 -9.25
CA GLU A 65 1.92 -12.93 -10.35
C GLU A 65 0.39 -12.69 -10.45
N ARG A 66 -0.02 -11.44 -10.30
CA ARG A 66 -1.42 -11.00 -10.22
C ARG A 66 -1.78 -10.14 -11.42
N GLY A 67 -2.95 -10.39 -12.00
CA GLY A 67 -3.46 -9.61 -13.12
C GLY A 67 -4.03 -8.24 -12.71
N ARG A 68 -4.28 -7.40 -13.69
CA ARG A 68 -4.89 -6.07 -13.54
C ARG A 68 -6.38 -6.13 -13.14
N ASP A 69 -7.03 -7.30 -13.33
CA ASP A 69 -8.40 -7.60 -12.91
C ASP A 69 -8.57 -7.72 -11.38
N MET A 70 -7.46 -7.72 -10.64
CA MET A 70 -7.45 -7.79 -9.19
C MET A 70 -6.65 -6.63 -8.59
N PRO A 71 -7.18 -5.39 -8.64
CA PRO A 71 -6.46 -4.21 -8.16
C PRO A 71 -6.14 -4.30 -6.66
N PRO A 72 -4.95 -3.83 -6.22
CA PRO A 72 -4.58 -3.82 -4.83
C PRO A 72 -5.32 -2.70 -4.09
N PRO A 73 -5.63 -2.87 -2.80
CA PRO A 73 -6.09 -1.77 -1.96
C PRO A 73 -4.98 -0.76 -1.70
N VAL A 74 -5.37 0.44 -1.31
CA VAL A 74 -4.48 1.54 -0.95
C VAL A 74 -4.49 1.72 0.56
N LEU A 75 -3.31 1.68 1.18
CA LEU A 75 -3.13 2.03 2.58
C LEU A 75 -2.80 3.52 2.71
N ILE A 76 -3.42 4.17 3.69
CA ILE A 76 -3.19 5.57 4.05
C ILE A 76 -2.89 5.69 5.54
N ALA A 77 -2.17 6.73 5.92
CA ALA A 77 -1.80 6.97 7.32
C ALA A 77 -2.95 7.57 8.15
N ASP A 78 -3.83 8.34 7.52
CA ASP A 78 -4.84 9.15 8.19
C ASP A 78 -6.16 9.13 7.43
N PRO A 79 -7.31 8.94 8.11
CA PRO A 79 -8.64 9.01 7.50
C PRO A 79 -8.93 10.32 6.74
N ALA A 80 -8.30 11.42 7.11
CA ALA A 80 -8.44 12.71 6.44
C ALA A 80 -8.04 12.67 4.95
N LEU A 81 -7.19 11.71 4.54
CA LEU A 81 -6.80 11.52 3.14
C LEU A 81 -7.91 10.96 2.25
N LEU A 82 -9.00 10.43 2.82
CA LEU A 82 -10.14 9.97 2.02
C LEU A 82 -10.69 11.05 1.10
N ALA A 83 -10.78 12.29 1.57
CA ALA A 83 -11.31 13.41 0.78
C ALA A 83 -10.43 13.73 -0.44
N ALA A 84 -9.14 13.43 -0.39
CA ALA A 84 -8.22 13.62 -1.51
C ALA A 84 -8.27 12.46 -2.51
N LEU A 85 -8.58 11.25 -2.05
CA LEU A 85 -8.56 10.02 -2.87
C LEU A 85 -9.92 9.68 -3.48
N CYS A 86 -11.00 10.14 -2.86
CA CYS A 86 -12.37 9.79 -3.23
C CYS A 86 -13.13 11.02 -3.72
N GLU A 87 -13.92 10.85 -4.78
CA GLU A 87 -14.79 11.90 -5.34
C GLU A 87 -15.81 12.39 -4.31
N HIS A 88 -16.37 11.46 -3.56
CA HIS A 88 -17.33 11.71 -2.49
C HIS A 88 -17.19 10.66 -1.39
N VAL A 89 -17.24 11.11 -0.13
CA VAL A 89 -17.23 10.22 1.03
C VAL A 89 -18.61 10.25 1.68
N PRO A 90 -19.47 9.24 1.47
CA PRO A 90 -20.78 9.18 2.09
C PRO A 90 -20.70 9.18 3.62
N ARG A 91 -21.74 9.67 4.29
CA ARG A 91 -21.80 9.69 5.75
C ARG A 91 -21.58 8.31 6.36
N ALA A 92 -22.17 7.26 5.78
CA ALA A 92 -21.97 5.88 6.23
C ALA A 92 -20.49 5.44 6.17
N ALA A 93 -19.74 5.88 5.16
CA ALA A 93 -18.30 5.58 5.06
C ALA A 93 -17.49 6.36 6.12
N GLN A 94 -17.89 7.60 6.42
CA GLN A 94 -17.26 8.37 7.50
C GLN A 94 -17.48 7.68 8.86
N ASP A 95 -18.72 7.29 9.16
CA ASP A 95 -19.08 6.62 10.42
C ASP A 95 -18.33 5.29 10.57
N LEU A 96 -18.17 4.51 9.48
CA LEU A 96 -17.39 3.27 9.47
C LEU A 96 -15.90 3.53 9.70
N ALA A 97 -15.33 4.55 9.05
CA ALA A 97 -13.93 4.93 9.26
C ALA A 97 -13.68 5.38 10.70
N GLU A 98 -14.54 6.22 11.27
CA GLU A 98 -14.43 6.66 12.66
C GLU A 98 -14.52 5.50 13.67
N THR A 99 -15.31 4.48 13.35
CA THR A 99 -15.52 3.32 14.24
C THR A 99 -14.40 2.28 14.14
N TYR A 100 -13.92 2.00 12.93
CA TYR A 100 -13.07 0.82 12.65
C TYR A 100 -11.65 1.14 12.21
N TRP A 101 -11.30 2.41 12.00
CA TRP A 101 -9.93 2.81 11.68
C TRP A 101 -9.23 3.49 12.85
N PRO A 102 -7.94 3.18 13.03
CA PRO A 102 -7.14 2.20 12.30
C PRO A 102 -7.61 0.75 12.56
N GLY A 103 -7.45 -0.12 11.56
CA GLY A 103 -7.86 -1.52 11.66
C GLY A 103 -8.02 -2.24 10.33
N GLY A 104 -8.61 -3.43 10.39
CA GLY A 104 -8.71 -4.35 9.26
C GLY A 104 -9.78 -3.99 8.22
N LEU A 105 -10.64 -3.00 8.46
CA LEU A 105 -11.71 -2.63 7.53
C LEU A 105 -11.15 -1.93 6.28
N THR A 106 -11.50 -2.43 5.11
CA THR A 106 -11.25 -1.76 3.82
C THR A 106 -12.56 -1.19 3.29
N LEU A 107 -12.57 0.09 2.95
CA LEU A 107 -13.69 0.77 2.30
C LEU A 107 -13.45 0.86 0.81
N VAL A 108 -14.47 0.56 0.00
CA VAL A 108 -14.43 0.72 -1.46
C VAL A 108 -15.34 1.89 -1.83
N LEU A 109 -14.75 2.93 -2.39
CA LEU A 109 -15.42 4.18 -2.71
C LEU A 109 -15.12 4.58 -4.16
N ARG A 110 -15.84 5.58 -4.68
CA ARG A 110 -15.51 6.16 -5.99
C ARG A 110 -14.19 6.91 -5.90
N ALA A 111 -13.28 6.58 -6.81
CA ALA A 111 -11.98 7.26 -6.90
C ALA A 111 -12.16 8.68 -7.45
N GLN A 112 -11.34 9.61 -6.97
CA GLN A 112 -11.23 10.95 -7.52
C GLN A 112 -10.64 10.88 -8.94
N GLU A 113 -11.36 11.39 -9.93
CA GLU A 113 -10.96 11.31 -11.35
C GLU A 113 -9.65 12.05 -11.66
N SER A 114 -9.32 13.08 -10.87
CA SER A 114 -8.10 13.86 -11.05
C SER A 114 -6.81 13.14 -10.60
N LEU A 115 -6.93 11.98 -9.95
CA LEU A 115 -5.76 11.22 -9.50
C LEU A 115 -5.09 10.50 -10.65
N THR A 116 -3.77 10.63 -10.72
CA THR A 116 -2.92 9.89 -11.67
C THR A 116 -2.54 8.52 -11.12
N MET A 117 -3.51 7.76 -10.64
CA MET A 117 -3.33 6.38 -10.19
C MET A 117 -3.72 5.40 -11.28
N ASP A 118 -2.94 4.33 -11.44
CA ASP A 118 -3.29 3.16 -12.22
C ASP A 118 -3.10 1.90 -11.38
N LEU A 119 -4.15 1.49 -10.69
CA LEU A 119 -4.16 0.30 -9.83
C LEU A 119 -4.62 -0.96 -10.57
N GLY A 120 -4.96 -0.86 -11.84
CA GLY A 120 -5.57 -1.92 -12.64
C GLY A 120 -7.02 -1.61 -13.00
N GLU A 121 -7.82 -2.64 -13.21
CA GLU A 121 -9.23 -2.54 -13.59
C GLU A 121 -10.10 -2.31 -12.36
N THR A 122 -10.23 -1.05 -11.94
CA THR A 122 -10.95 -0.67 -10.72
C THR A 122 -12.40 -0.26 -10.97
N ALA A 123 -12.81 -0.11 -12.23
CA ALA A 123 -14.14 0.42 -12.61
C ALA A 123 -14.47 1.78 -11.95
N GLY A 124 -13.47 2.64 -11.77
CA GLY A 124 -13.63 3.96 -11.16
C GLY A 124 -13.72 3.94 -9.63
N THR A 125 -13.37 2.83 -8.99
CA THR A 125 -13.35 2.72 -7.53
C THR A 125 -11.94 2.67 -6.96
N ILE A 126 -11.82 2.92 -5.67
CA ILE A 126 -10.60 2.76 -4.90
C ILE A 126 -10.93 2.06 -3.58
N ALA A 127 -10.15 1.05 -3.23
CA ALA A 127 -10.23 0.38 -1.94
C ALA A 127 -9.21 1.01 -0.98
N VAL A 128 -9.64 1.51 0.16
CA VAL A 128 -8.80 2.27 1.09
C VAL A 128 -8.89 1.69 2.49
N ARG A 129 -7.76 1.67 3.19
CA ARG A 129 -7.65 1.21 4.58
C ARG A 129 -6.61 2.04 5.34
N VAL A 130 -6.85 2.25 6.64
CA VAL A 130 -5.83 2.73 7.60
C VAL A 130 -5.41 1.55 8.48
N PRO A 131 -4.18 1.03 8.36
CA PRO A 131 -3.74 -0.12 9.15
C PRO A 131 -3.51 0.28 10.62
N ASP A 132 -3.79 -0.64 11.54
CA ASP A 132 -3.50 -0.47 12.97
C ASP A 132 -2.11 -1.01 13.32
N ASP A 133 -1.10 -0.42 12.71
CA ASP A 133 0.31 -0.70 12.97
C ASP A 133 1.11 0.60 12.95
N ASP A 134 1.82 0.89 14.04
CA ASP A 134 2.50 2.17 14.20
C ASP A 134 3.64 2.38 13.20
N ALA A 135 4.40 1.32 12.87
CA ALA A 135 5.47 1.41 11.89
C ALA A 135 4.92 1.65 10.49
N ALA A 136 3.86 0.94 10.11
CA ALA A 136 3.18 1.13 8.82
C ALA A 136 2.61 2.55 8.69
N ARG A 137 1.96 3.07 9.73
CA ARG A 137 1.38 4.41 9.71
C ARG A 137 2.45 5.49 9.65
N GLU A 138 3.55 5.34 10.39
CA GLU A 138 4.68 6.26 10.34
C GLU A 138 5.33 6.27 8.95
N LEU A 139 5.52 5.09 8.35
CA LEU A 139 6.01 4.97 6.98
C LEU A 139 5.06 5.64 5.98
N LEU A 140 3.75 5.40 6.07
CA LEU A 140 2.74 6.00 5.19
C LEU A 140 2.68 7.53 5.29
N ARG A 141 3.00 8.11 6.45
CA ARG A 141 3.15 9.57 6.57
C ARG A 141 4.32 10.12 5.77
N MET A 142 5.38 9.31 5.60
CA MET A 142 6.55 9.68 4.80
C MET A 142 6.34 9.46 3.32
N THR A 143 5.69 8.37 2.92
CA THR A 143 5.53 7.95 1.52
C THR A 143 4.30 8.53 0.85
N GLY A 144 3.25 8.85 1.61
CA GLY A 144 1.91 9.01 1.07
C GLY A 144 1.22 7.66 0.80
N PRO A 145 0.10 7.65 0.06
CA PRO A 145 -0.67 6.43 -0.21
C PRO A 145 0.16 5.35 -0.88
N MET A 146 0.07 4.13 -0.39
CA MET A 146 0.73 2.97 -0.97
C MET A 146 -0.29 1.92 -1.42
N ALA A 147 -0.08 1.36 -2.61
CA ALA A 147 -0.77 0.13 -3.02
C ALA A 147 -0.13 -1.04 -2.28
N VAL A 148 -0.89 -1.77 -1.48
CA VAL A 148 -0.35 -2.85 -0.64
C VAL A 148 -1.26 -4.07 -0.72
N SER A 149 -0.64 -5.24 -0.90
CA SER A 149 -1.32 -6.53 -0.86
C SER A 149 -0.54 -7.48 0.04
N SER A 150 -1.13 -8.60 0.47
CA SER A 150 -0.42 -9.59 1.28
C SER A 150 0.89 -10.06 0.62
N ALA A 151 1.95 -10.25 1.41
CA ALA A 151 3.29 -10.59 0.91
C ALA A 151 3.44 -12.07 0.55
N ASN A 152 2.55 -12.56 -0.31
CA ASN A 152 2.53 -13.92 -0.85
C ASN A 152 2.20 -13.86 -2.35
N LYS A 153 2.59 -14.88 -3.10
CA LYS A 153 2.11 -15.04 -4.47
C LYS A 153 0.61 -15.28 -4.48
N SER A 154 -0.08 -14.74 -5.47
CA SER A 154 -1.53 -14.87 -5.59
C SER A 154 -1.98 -16.33 -5.54
N GLY A 155 -2.98 -16.64 -4.70
CA GLY A 155 -3.50 -17.99 -4.50
C GLY A 155 -2.67 -18.91 -3.59
N ARG A 156 -1.57 -18.41 -2.98
CA ARG A 156 -0.79 -19.14 -1.97
C ARG A 156 -1.02 -18.57 -0.58
N PRO A 157 -0.74 -19.32 0.49
CA PRO A 157 -0.83 -18.80 1.86
C PRO A 157 0.04 -17.56 2.08
N ALA A 158 -0.47 -16.64 2.90
CA ALA A 158 0.24 -15.43 3.32
C ALA A 158 1.29 -15.74 4.40
#